data_9d947c336585c9571b7d5041f42a38dc
#
_entry.id   9d947c336585c9571b7d5041f42a38dc
#
_cell.length_a   1.000
_cell.length_b   1.000
_cell.length_c   1.000
_cell.angle_alpha   90.00
_cell.angle_beta   90.00
_cell.angle_gamma   90.00
#
_symmetry.space_group_name_H-M   'P 1'
#
loop_
_entity.id
_entity.type
_entity.pdbx_description
1 polymer ?
#
loop_
_entity_poly.entity_id
_entity_poly.type
_entity_poly.pdbx_seq_one_letter_code
_entity_poly.pdbx_strand_id
1 'polypeptide(L)'
;MSNTQHLGTKFIHAGAHPDPSTGAIMTPIYQTSTYVQSAPGVHQGYEYARSQNPTRFALEEAFAVIENGKFGLAFASGVAATDAVMRLLVPGDEVVAAHDMYGGSFRLFSKVHEKMGIKFIYVDTSNPDNVIGAITAKTKLIWVETPTNPLMNITDIEAISVIGKKHNCIVCVDNTFASPYLQNPLDQGATIVMHSATKYLGGHSDVIQGCLVMNDEALRDQLYFIQKSTGAVPGPQDCFLVLRGIKTLHVRMQRHCENGEKVAAYLRQHPKVARVYWCGFTDHPNHDIAEKQMRGFGGMMSFTLKDDSIAAAIKVLSSTKIFSLAESLGGVESLINHPASMTHASIPREQRIANGLADGLIRLSVGIEDAEDIIADLAQAIG
;
A
#
# COMPACT_ATOMS: atom_id res chain seq x y z
N MET A 1 -15.59 -8.90 16.98
CA MET A 1 -16.73 -8.41 16.17
C MET A 1 -17.29 -9.57 15.37
N SER A 2 -18.63 -9.65 15.15
CA SER A 2 -19.22 -10.75 14.38
C SER A 2 -18.83 -10.63 12.90
N ASN A 3 -18.58 -11.78 12.22
CA ASN A 3 -18.28 -11.87 10.78
C ASN A 3 -19.41 -11.35 9.84
N THR A 4 -20.49 -10.81 10.42
CA THR A 4 -21.70 -10.35 9.72
C THR A 4 -21.75 -8.84 9.48
N GLN A 5 -20.77 -8.06 9.96
CA GLN A 5 -20.81 -6.61 9.78
C GLN A 5 -20.33 -6.20 8.38
N HIS A 6 -21.07 -5.27 7.76
CA HIS A 6 -20.67 -4.64 6.51
C HIS A 6 -19.41 -3.79 6.66
N LEU A 7 -18.69 -3.61 5.56
CA LEU A 7 -17.36 -3.00 5.51
C LEU A 7 -17.29 -1.61 6.15
N GLY A 8 -18.24 -0.73 5.86
CA GLY A 8 -18.29 0.62 6.46
C GLY A 8 -18.38 0.60 7.99
N THR A 9 -19.16 -0.33 8.56
CA THR A 9 -19.26 -0.52 10.01
C THR A 9 -17.95 -1.04 10.59
N LYS A 10 -17.28 -1.97 9.90
CA LYS A 10 -15.96 -2.47 10.32
C LYS A 10 -14.94 -1.34 10.44
N PHE A 11 -14.85 -0.45 9.46
CA PHE A 11 -13.90 0.68 9.49
C PHE A 11 -14.13 1.63 10.69
N ILE A 12 -15.39 1.84 11.09
CA ILE A 12 -15.70 2.73 12.21
C ILE A 12 -15.34 2.11 13.55
N HIS A 13 -15.57 0.80 13.70
CA HIS A 13 -15.48 0.11 15.01
C HIS A 13 -14.23 -0.73 15.20
N ALA A 14 -13.43 -0.98 14.16
CA ALA A 14 -12.22 -1.79 14.26
C ALA A 14 -11.23 -1.19 15.26
N GLY A 15 -10.78 -2.00 16.23
CA GLY A 15 -9.84 -1.59 17.28
C GLY A 15 -10.37 -0.51 18.24
N ALA A 16 -11.65 -0.11 18.11
CA ALA A 16 -12.25 0.93 18.92
C ALA A 16 -13.08 0.32 20.06
N HIS A 17 -12.46 0.18 21.22
CA HIS A 17 -13.13 -0.21 22.47
C HIS A 17 -13.21 1.00 23.40
N PRO A 18 -14.35 1.25 24.08
CA PRO A 18 -14.41 2.27 25.10
C PRO A 18 -13.35 2.08 26.16
N ASP A 19 -12.68 3.17 26.56
CA ASP A 19 -11.65 3.11 27.60
C ASP A 19 -12.25 2.59 28.91
N PRO A 20 -11.70 1.52 29.52
CA PRO A 20 -12.31 0.91 30.71
C PRO A 20 -12.28 1.78 31.95
N SER A 21 -11.41 2.80 32.01
CA SER A 21 -11.28 3.69 33.17
C SER A 21 -12.20 4.91 33.10
N THR A 22 -12.50 5.41 31.89
CA THR A 22 -13.22 6.66 31.69
C THR A 22 -14.49 6.52 30.84
N GLY A 23 -14.61 5.41 30.09
CA GLY A 23 -15.65 5.23 29.10
C GLY A 23 -15.44 6.07 27.81
N ALA A 24 -14.23 6.63 27.60
CA ALA A 24 -13.93 7.41 26.39
C ALA A 24 -14.14 6.56 25.14
N ILE A 25 -14.91 7.07 24.18
CA ILE A 25 -15.26 6.35 22.94
C ILE A 25 -14.06 6.23 21.98
N MET A 26 -13.14 7.18 22.02
CA MET A 26 -11.90 7.14 21.25
C MET A 26 -10.77 6.57 22.10
N THR A 27 -9.95 5.70 21.51
CA THR A 27 -8.79 5.12 22.19
C THR A 27 -7.86 6.22 22.71
N PRO A 28 -7.49 6.23 24.00
CA PRO A 28 -6.53 7.19 24.54
C PRO A 28 -5.14 7.07 23.91
N ILE A 29 -4.41 8.18 23.88
CA ILE A 29 -3.01 8.20 23.45
C ILE A 29 -2.13 7.91 24.68
N TYR A 30 -1.58 6.70 24.76
CA TYR A 30 -0.67 6.32 25.83
C TYR A 30 0.77 6.74 25.50
N GLN A 31 1.06 8.02 25.70
CA GLN A 31 2.39 8.60 25.45
C GLN A 31 3.35 8.28 26.59
N THR A 32 3.86 7.05 26.62
CA THR A 32 4.77 6.55 27.65
C THR A 32 5.81 5.61 27.05
N SER A 33 6.97 5.49 27.69
CA SER A 33 8.01 4.52 27.34
C SER A 33 7.98 3.26 28.20
N THR A 34 7.48 3.34 29.45
CA THR A 34 7.58 2.24 30.42
C THR A 34 6.35 2.17 31.32
N TYR A 35 6.19 1.04 31.99
CA TYR A 35 5.06 0.74 32.88
C TYR A 35 5.55 0.20 34.19
N VAL A 36 4.85 0.56 35.29
CA VAL A 36 5.18 0.10 36.64
C VAL A 36 4.81 -1.38 36.82
N GLN A 37 5.70 -2.15 37.40
CA GLN A 37 5.49 -3.54 37.80
C GLN A 37 5.36 -3.63 39.32
N SER A 38 4.48 -4.53 39.81
CA SER A 38 4.32 -4.76 41.25
C SER A 38 5.45 -5.60 41.84
N ALA A 39 6.13 -6.42 41.00
CA ALA A 39 7.36 -7.15 41.32
C ALA A 39 8.06 -7.45 39.97
N PRO A 40 9.34 -7.86 39.97
CA PRO A 40 10.03 -8.23 38.74
C PRO A 40 9.24 -9.29 37.90
N GLY A 41 8.83 -8.93 36.68
CA GLY A 41 8.02 -9.78 35.82
C GLY A 41 6.52 -9.85 36.13
N VAL A 42 6.03 -9.11 37.14
CA VAL A 42 4.61 -9.05 37.51
C VAL A 42 4.01 -7.72 37.07
N HIS A 43 3.40 -7.71 35.91
CA HIS A 43 2.87 -6.52 35.22
C HIS A 43 1.42 -6.73 34.72
N GLN A 44 0.76 -5.66 34.33
CA GLN A 44 -0.63 -5.66 33.81
C GLN A 44 -0.73 -5.87 32.29
N GLY A 45 0.18 -6.65 31.67
CA GLY A 45 0.22 -6.90 30.25
C GLY A 45 1.16 -5.97 29.48
N TYR A 46 1.76 -4.97 30.16
CA TYR A 46 2.64 -3.98 29.56
C TYR A 46 3.92 -3.82 30.38
N GLU A 47 5.07 -3.80 29.70
CA GLU A 47 6.39 -3.64 30.32
C GLU A 47 7.12 -2.43 29.75
N TYR A 48 7.14 -2.31 28.41
CA TYR A 48 7.89 -1.30 27.70
C TYR A 48 7.25 -0.98 26.36
N ALA A 49 7.10 0.30 26.00
CA ALA A 49 6.29 0.74 24.87
C ALA A 49 6.82 0.28 23.49
N ARG A 50 8.13 0.02 23.36
CA ARG A 50 8.68 -0.58 22.11
C ARG A 50 8.10 -1.98 21.86
N SER A 51 7.87 -2.75 22.92
CA SER A 51 7.22 -4.07 22.84
C SER A 51 5.69 -3.95 22.84
N GLN A 52 5.13 -3.20 23.78
CA GLN A 52 3.68 -3.15 24.04
C GLN A 52 3.23 -1.72 24.32
N ASN A 53 2.22 -1.26 23.56
CA ASN A 53 1.58 0.03 23.80
C ASN A 53 0.07 -0.08 23.51
N PRO A 54 -0.83 0.35 24.41
CA PRO A 54 -2.27 0.17 24.22
C PRO A 54 -2.81 0.86 22.97
N THR A 55 -2.33 2.06 22.63
CA THR A 55 -2.76 2.78 21.42
C THR A 55 -2.33 2.05 20.15
N ARG A 56 -1.09 1.52 20.14
CA ARG A 56 -0.61 0.71 19.00
C ARG A 56 -1.39 -0.60 18.88
N PHE A 57 -1.69 -1.28 19.97
CA PHE A 57 -2.47 -2.53 19.91
C PHE A 57 -3.87 -2.32 19.39
N ALA A 58 -4.53 -1.21 19.75
CA ALA A 58 -5.83 -0.85 19.17
C ALA A 58 -5.73 -0.67 17.64
N LEU A 59 -4.64 -0.05 17.14
CA LEU A 59 -4.40 0.08 15.72
C LEU A 59 -4.09 -1.26 15.05
N GLU A 60 -3.27 -2.11 15.67
CA GLU A 60 -2.94 -3.45 15.17
C GLU A 60 -4.20 -4.33 15.04
N GLU A 61 -5.11 -4.25 16.02
CA GLU A 61 -6.44 -4.87 15.94
C GLU A 61 -7.27 -4.28 14.79
N ALA A 62 -7.26 -2.95 14.62
CA ALA A 62 -7.96 -2.30 13.52
C ALA A 62 -7.48 -2.81 12.17
N PHE A 63 -6.17 -2.89 11.95
CA PHE A 63 -5.58 -3.43 10.72
C PHE A 63 -6.03 -4.87 10.45
N ALA A 64 -6.00 -5.74 11.47
CA ALA A 64 -6.46 -7.12 11.34
C ALA A 64 -7.92 -7.17 10.89
N VAL A 65 -8.82 -6.44 11.55
CA VAL A 65 -10.26 -6.46 11.28
C VAL A 65 -10.58 -5.96 9.87
N ILE A 66 -9.96 -4.86 9.42
CA ILE A 66 -10.28 -4.25 8.11
C ILE A 66 -9.74 -5.07 6.93
N GLU A 67 -8.68 -5.85 7.14
CA GLU A 67 -8.14 -6.78 6.14
C GLU A 67 -8.70 -8.21 6.25
N ASN A 68 -9.72 -8.44 7.08
CA ASN A 68 -10.28 -9.77 7.37
C ASN A 68 -9.22 -10.76 7.89
N GLY A 69 -8.17 -10.27 8.53
CA GLY A 69 -7.10 -11.06 9.12
C GLY A 69 -7.31 -11.31 10.62
N LYS A 70 -6.49 -12.20 11.16
CA LYS A 70 -6.46 -12.50 12.60
C LYS A 70 -5.48 -11.61 13.37
N PHE A 71 -4.37 -11.26 12.75
CA PHE A 71 -3.26 -10.54 13.40
C PHE A 71 -2.81 -9.38 12.54
N GLY A 72 -2.65 -8.21 13.17
CA GLY A 72 -2.07 -7.00 12.59
C GLY A 72 -0.82 -6.59 13.34
N LEU A 73 0.15 -6.02 12.65
CA LEU A 73 1.36 -5.44 13.22
C LEU A 73 1.61 -4.06 12.61
N ALA A 74 1.87 -3.05 13.46
CA ALA A 74 2.12 -1.68 13.04
C ALA A 74 3.63 -1.36 13.01
N PHE A 75 4.08 -0.67 11.96
CA PHE A 75 5.47 -0.30 11.75
C PHE A 75 5.62 1.22 11.55
N ALA A 76 6.81 1.75 11.86
CA ALA A 76 7.12 3.17 11.73
C ALA A 76 7.05 3.71 10.27
N SER A 77 7.00 2.84 9.27
CA SER A 77 6.79 3.17 7.86
C SER A 77 6.41 1.94 7.05
N GLY A 78 5.86 2.13 5.84
CA GLY A 78 5.65 1.03 4.90
C GLY A 78 6.94 0.29 4.58
N VAL A 79 8.05 1.01 4.36
CA VAL A 79 9.37 0.40 4.09
C VAL A 79 9.85 -0.42 5.30
N ALA A 80 9.57 -0.01 6.53
CA ALA A 80 9.89 -0.79 7.72
C ALA A 80 9.06 -2.09 7.81
N ALA A 81 7.81 -2.07 7.37
CA ALA A 81 6.99 -3.27 7.25
C ALA A 81 7.53 -4.21 6.17
N THR A 82 7.92 -3.67 5.01
CA THR A 82 8.59 -4.43 3.93
C THR A 82 9.90 -5.06 4.40
N ASP A 83 10.75 -4.30 5.12
CA ASP A 83 12.01 -4.79 5.70
C ASP A 83 11.78 -5.95 6.67
N ALA A 84 10.73 -5.87 7.51
CA ALA A 84 10.38 -6.93 8.44
C ALA A 84 10.03 -8.25 7.72
N VAL A 85 9.33 -8.19 6.57
CA VAL A 85 9.04 -9.37 5.75
C VAL A 85 10.34 -9.95 5.16
N MET A 86 11.25 -9.12 4.67
CA MET A 86 12.53 -9.57 4.13
C MET A 86 13.42 -10.23 5.19
N ARG A 87 13.29 -9.85 6.46
CA ARG A 87 14.03 -10.45 7.59
C ARG A 87 13.56 -11.86 7.98
N LEU A 88 12.50 -12.37 7.38
CA LEU A 88 12.13 -13.79 7.47
C LEU A 88 13.07 -14.68 6.66
N LEU A 89 13.82 -14.10 5.73
CA LEU A 89 14.70 -14.81 4.79
C LEU A 89 16.13 -14.91 5.31
N VAL A 90 16.84 -15.92 4.83
CA VAL A 90 18.27 -16.13 5.15
C VAL A 90 19.13 -16.00 3.89
N PRO A 91 20.43 -15.73 4.01
CA PRO A 91 21.33 -15.67 2.86
C PRO A 91 21.24 -16.91 1.97
N GLY A 92 21.04 -16.71 0.68
CA GLY A 92 20.83 -17.76 -0.32
C GLY A 92 19.37 -18.01 -0.70
N ASP A 93 18.42 -17.47 0.05
CA ASP A 93 17.01 -17.49 -0.34
C ASP A 93 16.75 -16.56 -1.54
N GLU A 94 15.71 -16.88 -2.30
CA GLU A 94 15.27 -16.13 -3.46
C GLU A 94 13.87 -15.56 -3.27
N VAL A 95 13.66 -14.35 -3.80
CA VAL A 95 12.38 -13.66 -3.86
C VAL A 95 11.99 -13.46 -5.33
N VAL A 96 10.81 -13.90 -5.72
CA VAL A 96 10.20 -13.50 -6.99
C VAL A 96 9.36 -12.26 -6.72
N ALA A 97 9.67 -11.15 -7.38
CA ALA A 97 9.05 -9.85 -7.12
C ALA A 97 8.49 -9.21 -8.41
N ALA A 98 7.40 -8.46 -8.28
CA ALA A 98 6.88 -7.66 -9.38
C ALA A 98 7.96 -6.70 -9.89
N HIS A 99 8.12 -6.60 -11.21
CA HIS A 99 9.09 -5.68 -11.83
C HIS A 99 8.62 -4.22 -11.81
N ASP A 100 7.32 -4.01 -11.84
CA ASP A 100 6.65 -2.72 -11.66
C ASP A 100 6.16 -2.63 -10.21
N MET A 101 6.88 -1.91 -9.37
CA MET A 101 6.58 -1.75 -7.96
C MET A 101 7.12 -0.43 -7.43
N TYR A 102 6.72 -0.07 -6.23
CA TYR A 102 7.22 1.12 -5.54
C TYR A 102 8.76 1.18 -5.53
N GLY A 103 9.31 2.29 -6.02
CA GLY A 103 10.77 2.49 -6.11
C GLY A 103 11.52 2.37 -4.78
N GLY A 104 10.83 2.63 -3.65
CA GLY A 104 11.38 2.42 -2.30
C GLY A 104 11.57 0.95 -1.96
N SER A 105 10.64 0.07 -2.35
CA SER A 105 10.76 -1.39 -2.20
C SER A 105 11.88 -1.92 -3.08
N PHE A 106 11.95 -1.51 -4.35
CA PHE A 106 13.06 -1.85 -5.24
C PHE A 106 14.42 -1.44 -4.65
N ARG A 107 14.52 -0.21 -4.13
CA ARG A 107 15.76 0.28 -3.51
C ARG A 107 16.14 -0.54 -2.26
N LEU A 108 15.18 -0.88 -1.41
CA LEU A 108 15.39 -1.73 -0.23
C LEU A 108 15.91 -3.11 -0.66
N PHE A 109 15.28 -3.72 -1.65
CA PHE A 109 15.66 -5.04 -2.16
C PHE A 109 17.07 -5.01 -2.75
N SER A 110 17.31 -4.16 -3.75
CA SER A 110 18.55 -4.15 -4.54
C SER A 110 19.76 -3.53 -3.83
N LYS A 111 19.55 -2.63 -2.84
CA LYS A 111 20.68 -1.93 -2.19
C LYS A 111 20.95 -2.37 -0.76
N VAL A 112 19.99 -3.04 -0.12
CA VAL A 112 20.13 -3.53 1.26
C VAL A 112 20.14 -5.05 1.30
N HIS A 113 19.05 -5.70 0.90
CA HIS A 113 18.88 -7.14 1.08
C HIS A 113 19.72 -8.00 0.12
N GLU A 114 19.97 -7.54 -1.12
CA GLU A 114 20.94 -8.23 -2.00
C GLU A 114 22.34 -8.31 -1.37
N LYS A 115 22.76 -7.25 -0.67
CA LYS A 115 24.05 -7.26 0.06
C LYS A 115 24.06 -8.23 1.25
N MET A 116 22.89 -8.61 1.74
CA MET A 116 22.72 -9.60 2.80
C MET A 116 22.61 -11.02 2.23
N GLY A 117 22.77 -11.19 0.91
CA GLY A 117 22.77 -12.50 0.25
C GLY A 117 21.39 -13.01 -0.17
N ILE A 118 20.36 -12.19 -0.12
CA ILE A 118 19.05 -12.51 -0.69
C ILE A 118 19.07 -12.20 -2.19
N LYS A 119 18.55 -13.08 -3.01
CA LYS A 119 18.48 -12.88 -4.46
C LYS A 119 17.06 -12.48 -4.87
N PHE A 120 16.95 -11.45 -5.72
CA PHE A 120 15.67 -10.98 -6.26
C PHE A 120 15.55 -11.27 -7.75
N ILE A 121 14.41 -11.81 -8.15
CA ILE A 121 14.05 -12.12 -9.54
C ILE A 121 12.81 -11.29 -9.86
N TYR A 122 13.00 -10.25 -10.68
CA TYR A 122 11.93 -9.33 -11.04
C TYR A 122 11.21 -9.82 -12.29
N VAL A 123 9.88 -9.97 -12.21
CA VAL A 123 9.04 -10.47 -13.31
C VAL A 123 7.76 -9.64 -13.45
N ASP A 124 7.14 -9.71 -14.61
CA ASP A 124 5.77 -9.23 -14.79
C ASP A 124 4.79 -10.21 -14.13
N THR A 125 4.30 -9.84 -12.94
CA THR A 125 3.36 -10.65 -12.17
C THR A 125 1.92 -10.59 -12.68
N SER A 126 1.62 -9.71 -13.66
CA SER A 126 0.32 -9.68 -14.31
C SER A 126 0.04 -10.95 -15.15
N ASN A 127 1.11 -11.68 -15.50
CA ASN A 127 1.03 -13.01 -16.08
C ASN A 127 1.60 -14.06 -15.10
N PRO A 128 0.76 -14.93 -14.52
CA PRO A 128 1.18 -15.96 -13.56
C PRO A 128 2.26 -16.92 -14.09
N ASP A 129 2.31 -17.17 -15.40
CA ASP A 129 3.33 -18.06 -16.00
C ASP A 129 4.76 -17.51 -15.83
N ASN A 130 4.93 -16.19 -15.81
CA ASN A 130 6.22 -15.57 -15.53
C ASN A 130 6.69 -15.86 -14.10
N VAL A 131 5.75 -15.89 -13.15
CA VAL A 131 6.04 -16.23 -11.75
C VAL A 131 6.44 -17.71 -11.64
N ILE A 132 5.68 -18.61 -12.28
CA ILE A 132 6.00 -20.04 -12.32
C ILE A 132 7.40 -20.28 -12.90
N GLY A 133 7.72 -19.62 -14.02
CA GLY A 133 9.01 -19.74 -14.70
C GLY A 133 10.21 -19.21 -13.88
N ALA A 134 9.96 -18.32 -12.92
CA ALA A 134 10.99 -17.70 -12.08
C ALA A 134 11.22 -18.48 -10.75
N ILE A 135 10.30 -19.33 -10.34
CA ILE A 135 10.40 -20.07 -9.07
C ILE A 135 11.46 -21.16 -9.17
N THR A 136 12.32 -21.24 -8.16
CA THR A 136 13.31 -22.30 -7.95
C THR A 136 13.11 -22.97 -6.58
N ALA A 137 13.89 -24.00 -6.28
CA ALA A 137 13.87 -24.63 -4.95
C ALA A 137 14.31 -23.68 -3.81
N LYS A 138 14.98 -22.56 -4.14
CA LYS A 138 15.42 -21.54 -3.19
C LYS A 138 14.40 -20.40 -3.00
N THR A 139 13.38 -20.33 -3.83
CA THR A 139 12.36 -19.30 -3.70
C THR A 139 11.56 -19.51 -2.41
N LYS A 140 11.49 -18.49 -1.55
CA LYS A 140 10.79 -18.50 -0.27
C LYS A 140 9.68 -17.47 -0.20
N LEU A 141 9.75 -16.43 -1.03
CA LEU A 141 8.80 -15.33 -1.03
C LEU A 141 8.42 -14.95 -2.46
N ILE A 142 7.15 -14.67 -2.67
CA ILE A 142 6.61 -13.98 -3.85
C ILE A 142 6.09 -12.63 -3.36
N TRP A 143 6.65 -11.53 -3.88
CA TRP A 143 6.24 -10.17 -3.57
C TRP A 143 5.40 -9.61 -4.71
N VAL A 144 4.15 -9.30 -4.42
CA VAL A 144 3.18 -8.74 -5.37
C VAL A 144 2.80 -7.33 -4.92
N GLU A 145 2.71 -6.40 -5.86
CA GLU A 145 2.06 -5.11 -5.68
C GLU A 145 0.93 -5.01 -6.72
N THR A 146 -0.31 -4.77 -6.28
CA THR A 146 -1.46 -4.71 -7.20
C THR A 146 -2.61 -3.88 -6.64
N PRO A 147 -3.08 -2.83 -7.37
CA PRO A 147 -2.50 -2.30 -8.61
C PRO A 147 -1.07 -1.81 -8.45
N THR A 148 -0.22 -1.92 -9.47
CA THR A 148 1.19 -1.54 -9.40
C THR A 148 1.39 -0.02 -9.44
N ASN A 149 2.53 0.45 -8.95
CA ASN A 149 2.96 1.85 -9.02
C ASN A 149 4.17 2.00 -9.96
N PRO A 150 4.06 2.74 -11.08
CA PRO A 150 2.98 3.66 -11.42
C PRO A 150 2.04 3.21 -12.55
N LEU A 151 2.18 2.00 -13.10
CA LEU A 151 1.50 1.60 -14.35
C LEU A 151 0.12 0.99 -14.15
N MET A 152 -0.33 0.84 -12.90
CA MET A 152 -1.66 0.27 -12.56
C MET A 152 -1.87 -1.16 -13.08
N ASN A 153 -0.80 -1.95 -13.26
CA ASN A 153 -0.92 -3.34 -13.67
C ASN A 153 -1.64 -4.15 -12.57
N ILE A 154 -2.43 -5.11 -13.00
CA ILE A 154 -3.22 -5.97 -12.11
C ILE A 154 -2.64 -7.38 -12.12
N THR A 155 -2.38 -7.91 -10.94
CA THR A 155 -1.98 -9.30 -10.70
C THR A 155 -3.17 -10.08 -10.13
N ASP A 156 -3.44 -11.28 -10.64
CA ASP A 156 -4.42 -12.21 -10.07
C ASP A 156 -3.89 -12.78 -8.76
N ILE A 157 -4.37 -12.23 -7.64
CA ILE A 157 -3.91 -12.60 -6.30
C ILE A 157 -4.22 -14.06 -5.99
N GLU A 158 -5.39 -14.56 -6.40
CA GLU A 158 -5.80 -15.95 -6.16
C GLU A 158 -4.88 -16.92 -6.91
N ALA A 159 -4.61 -16.66 -8.19
CA ALA A 159 -3.70 -17.47 -8.99
C ALA A 159 -2.28 -17.50 -8.40
N ILE A 160 -1.72 -16.34 -8.02
CA ILE A 160 -0.39 -16.26 -7.38
C ILE A 160 -0.38 -16.96 -6.01
N SER A 161 -1.45 -16.86 -5.25
CA SER A 161 -1.57 -17.53 -3.94
C SER A 161 -1.58 -19.06 -4.08
N VAL A 162 -2.26 -19.59 -5.10
CA VAL A 162 -2.24 -21.03 -5.43
C VAL A 162 -0.83 -21.49 -5.81
N ILE A 163 -0.12 -20.70 -6.63
CA ILE A 163 1.27 -20.96 -7.01
C ILE A 163 2.17 -20.95 -5.77
N GLY A 164 2.08 -19.92 -4.93
CA GLY A 164 2.86 -19.82 -3.70
C GLY A 164 2.66 -21.01 -2.78
N LYS A 165 1.40 -21.41 -2.55
CA LYS A 165 1.07 -22.58 -1.74
C LYS A 165 1.68 -23.88 -2.31
N LYS A 166 1.61 -24.08 -3.62
CA LYS A 166 2.19 -25.26 -4.30
C LYS A 166 3.69 -25.37 -4.12
N HIS A 167 4.39 -24.22 -4.06
CA HIS A 167 5.84 -24.15 -3.95
C HIS A 167 6.35 -23.84 -2.53
N ASN A 168 5.46 -23.83 -1.51
CA ASN A 168 5.77 -23.47 -0.13
C ASN A 168 6.43 -22.08 0.00
N CYS A 169 6.00 -21.13 -0.80
CA CYS A 169 6.43 -19.74 -0.76
C CYS A 169 5.43 -18.89 0.03
N ILE A 170 5.93 -17.96 0.82
CA ILE A 170 5.12 -16.87 1.38
C ILE A 170 4.67 -15.98 0.22
N VAL A 171 3.40 -15.66 0.14
CA VAL A 171 2.87 -14.65 -0.80
C VAL A 171 2.56 -13.38 -0.01
N CYS A 172 3.33 -12.33 -0.23
CA CYS A 172 3.12 -11.01 0.35
C CYS A 172 2.55 -10.06 -0.70
N VAL A 173 1.39 -9.47 -0.41
CA VAL A 173 0.73 -8.52 -1.30
C VAL A 173 0.80 -7.12 -0.69
N ASP A 174 1.45 -6.20 -1.39
CA ASP A 174 1.34 -4.77 -1.10
C ASP A 174 -0.01 -4.25 -1.63
N ASN A 175 -0.94 -4.03 -0.72
CA ASN A 175 -2.32 -3.62 -0.99
C ASN A 175 -2.52 -2.10 -0.84
N THR A 176 -1.45 -1.33 -0.86
CA THR A 176 -1.47 0.12 -0.55
C THR A 176 -2.39 0.90 -1.49
N PHE A 177 -2.37 0.63 -2.80
CA PHE A 177 -3.17 1.38 -3.79
C PHE A 177 -4.66 1.06 -3.73
N ALA A 178 -5.00 -0.22 -3.53
CA ALA A 178 -6.39 -0.64 -3.42
C ALA A 178 -7.00 -0.30 -2.05
N SER A 179 -6.22 -0.39 -0.99
CA SER A 179 -6.70 -0.37 0.40
C SER A 179 -7.67 -1.52 0.73
N PRO A 180 -7.98 -1.77 2.02
CA PRO A 180 -8.96 -2.80 2.40
C PRO A 180 -10.39 -2.48 1.92
N TYR A 181 -10.64 -1.24 1.48
CA TYR A 181 -11.94 -0.87 0.92
C TYR A 181 -12.16 -1.51 -0.45
N LEU A 182 -11.14 -1.56 -1.31
CA LEU A 182 -11.28 -2.09 -2.66
C LEU A 182 -11.00 -3.58 -2.76
N GLN A 183 -10.00 -4.11 -2.03
CA GLN A 183 -9.72 -5.55 -2.04
C GLN A 183 -9.14 -6.04 -0.71
N ASN A 184 -9.31 -7.33 -0.42
CA ASN A 184 -8.77 -7.99 0.76
C ASN A 184 -7.96 -9.23 0.30
N PRO A 185 -6.64 -9.11 0.15
CA PRO A 185 -5.81 -10.20 -0.40
C PRO A 185 -5.79 -11.48 0.44
N LEU A 186 -6.00 -11.39 1.77
CA LEU A 186 -6.10 -12.60 2.61
C LEU A 186 -7.28 -13.48 2.22
N ASP A 187 -8.41 -12.89 1.80
CA ASP A 187 -9.59 -13.64 1.33
C ASP A 187 -9.31 -14.37 0.00
N GLN A 188 -8.27 -13.94 -0.73
CA GLN A 188 -7.81 -14.49 -1.99
C GLN A 188 -6.59 -15.42 -1.82
N GLY A 189 -6.25 -15.76 -0.57
CA GLY A 189 -5.21 -16.73 -0.25
C GLY A 189 -3.80 -16.18 -0.03
N ALA A 190 -3.59 -14.87 -0.06
CA ALA A 190 -2.31 -14.27 0.30
C ALA A 190 -1.90 -14.66 1.74
N THR A 191 -0.60 -14.82 1.97
CA THR A 191 -0.07 -15.17 3.29
C THR A 191 0.08 -13.94 4.17
N ILE A 192 0.53 -12.83 3.60
CA ILE A 192 0.74 -11.53 4.25
C ILE A 192 0.15 -10.44 3.36
N VAL A 193 -0.55 -9.51 3.99
CA VAL A 193 -0.92 -8.23 3.38
C VAL A 193 -0.07 -7.13 4.00
N MET A 194 0.52 -6.32 3.16
CA MET A 194 1.31 -5.15 3.55
C MET A 194 0.61 -3.87 3.11
N HIS A 195 0.70 -2.82 3.91
CA HIS A 195 0.34 -1.46 3.53
C HIS A 195 1.38 -0.45 3.96
N SER A 196 1.60 0.54 3.11
CA SER A 196 2.00 1.86 3.59
C SER A 196 0.76 2.57 4.13
N ALA A 197 0.56 2.52 5.45
CA ALA A 197 -0.58 3.19 6.10
C ALA A 197 -0.50 4.73 5.99
N THR A 198 0.66 5.27 5.60
CA THR A 198 0.90 6.65 5.17
C THR A 198 -0.10 7.13 4.12
N LYS A 199 -0.63 6.22 3.28
CA LYS A 199 -1.46 6.49 2.10
C LYS A 199 -2.94 6.53 2.50
N TYR A 200 -3.80 5.83 1.80
CA TYR A 200 -5.25 5.83 2.02
C TYR A 200 -5.69 5.53 3.46
N LEU A 201 -4.96 4.67 4.20
CA LEU A 201 -5.33 4.34 5.57
C LEU A 201 -5.25 5.56 6.50
N GLY A 202 -4.16 6.31 6.47
CA GLY A 202 -4.04 7.61 7.14
C GLY A 202 -4.90 8.68 6.46
N GLY A 203 -4.69 8.87 5.16
CA GLY A 203 -5.53 9.63 4.24
C GLY A 203 -5.51 11.15 4.39
N HIS A 204 -4.63 11.71 5.23
CA HIS A 204 -4.61 13.15 5.55
C HIS A 204 -3.21 13.77 5.44
N SER A 205 -2.26 13.06 4.82
CA SER A 205 -0.87 13.53 4.57
C SER A 205 -0.11 14.01 5.82
N ASP A 206 -0.49 13.48 7.00
CA ASP A 206 -0.02 13.91 8.32
C ASP A 206 0.73 12.83 9.10
N VAL A 207 0.91 11.62 8.56
CA VAL A 207 1.54 10.49 9.24
C VAL A 207 2.33 9.60 8.28
N ILE A 208 3.45 9.06 8.75
CA ILE A 208 4.19 8.00 8.07
C ILE A 208 4.05 6.72 8.89
N GLN A 209 3.49 5.66 8.29
CA GLN A 209 3.30 4.39 8.99
C GLN A 209 3.16 3.23 8.01
N GLY A 210 3.41 1.99 8.49
CA GLY A 210 3.16 0.76 7.74
C GLY A 210 2.44 -0.28 8.58
N CYS A 211 1.89 -1.29 7.94
CA CYS A 211 1.35 -2.44 8.63
C CYS A 211 1.55 -3.75 7.86
N LEU A 212 1.49 -4.85 8.60
CA LEU A 212 1.38 -6.21 8.09
C LEU A 212 0.14 -6.86 8.71
N VAL A 213 -0.59 -7.63 7.91
CA VAL A 213 -1.75 -8.41 8.37
C VAL A 213 -1.62 -9.85 7.88
N MET A 214 -1.97 -10.81 8.74
CA MET A 214 -1.85 -12.25 8.45
C MET A 214 -2.81 -13.09 9.28
N ASN A 215 -2.93 -14.38 8.92
CA ASN A 215 -3.77 -15.35 9.63
C ASN A 215 -2.97 -16.40 10.41
N ASP A 216 -1.70 -16.61 10.08
CA ASP A 216 -0.83 -17.60 10.70
C ASP A 216 -0.19 -17.04 11.98
N GLU A 217 -0.38 -17.74 13.10
CA GLU A 217 0.11 -17.30 14.40
C GLU A 217 1.64 -17.42 14.53
N ALA A 218 2.22 -18.50 13.99
CA ALA A 218 3.67 -18.70 14.05
C ALA A 218 4.40 -17.63 13.22
N LEU A 219 3.85 -17.27 12.06
CA LEU A 219 4.36 -16.17 11.24
C LEU A 219 4.21 -14.82 11.94
N ARG A 220 3.07 -14.58 12.61
CA ARG A 220 2.85 -13.38 13.43
C ARG A 220 3.91 -13.27 14.53
N ASP A 221 4.21 -14.37 15.23
CA ASP A 221 5.19 -14.37 16.33
C ASP A 221 6.61 -14.04 15.83
N GLN A 222 7.00 -14.58 14.67
CA GLN A 222 8.28 -14.23 14.04
C GLN A 222 8.34 -12.74 13.66
N LEU A 223 7.31 -12.22 13.00
CA LEU A 223 7.25 -10.82 12.60
C LEU A 223 7.15 -9.87 13.80
N TYR A 224 6.41 -10.24 14.83
CA TYR A 224 6.36 -9.48 16.10
C TYR A 224 7.72 -9.47 16.80
N PHE A 225 8.44 -10.60 16.82
CA PHE A 225 9.81 -10.65 17.33
C PHE A 225 10.73 -9.71 16.55
N ILE A 226 10.66 -9.71 15.21
CA ILE A 226 11.41 -8.80 14.35
C ILE A 226 11.03 -7.34 14.65
N GLN A 227 9.74 -7.00 14.69
CA GLN A 227 9.22 -5.67 14.98
C GLN A 227 9.83 -5.08 16.26
N LYS A 228 9.69 -5.80 17.39
CA LYS A 228 10.18 -5.33 18.68
C LYS A 228 11.71 -5.32 18.82
N SER A 229 12.40 -6.25 18.13
CA SER A 229 13.87 -6.39 18.20
C SER A 229 14.57 -5.33 17.35
N THR A 230 14.06 -5.02 16.16
CA THR A 230 14.57 -3.94 15.30
C THR A 230 14.14 -2.56 15.79
N GLY A 231 13.07 -2.50 16.60
CA GLY A 231 12.55 -1.25 17.13
C GLY A 231 11.77 -0.41 16.11
N ALA A 232 11.37 -1.00 14.99
CA ALA A 232 10.67 -0.32 13.89
C ALA A 232 9.17 -0.08 14.20
N VAL A 233 8.86 0.38 15.41
CA VAL A 233 7.50 0.62 15.92
C VAL A 233 7.10 2.08 15.77
N PRO A 234 5.83 2.38 15.43
CA PRO A 234 5.34 3.76 15.39
C PRO A 234 5.09 4.31 16.80
N GLY A 235 5.14 5.64 16.91
CA GLY A 235 4.72 6.35 18.13
C GLY A 235 3.21 6.26 18.37
N PRO A 236 2.75 6.41 19.62
CA PRO A 236 1.31 6.33 19.93
C PRO A 236 0.50 7.45 19.29
N GLN A 237 1.08 8.65 19.09
CA GLN A 237 0.43 9.73 18.35
C GLN A 237 0.17 9.34 16.90
N ASP A 238 1.16 8.73 16.22
CA ASP A 238 1.01 8.27 14.84
C ASP A 238 -0.04 7.16 14.74
N CYS A 239 -0.06 6.25 15.73
CA CYS A 239 -1.09 5.22 15.81
C CYS A 239 -2.50 5.81 15.94
N PHE A 240 -2.66 6.86 16.76
CA PHE A 240 -3.93 7.56 16.91
C PHE A 240 -4.38 8.23 15.62
N LEU A 241 -3.48 8.88 14.87
CA LEU A 241 -3.81 9.52 13.59
C LEU A 241 -4.31 8.51 12.57
N VAL A 242 -3.65 7.35 12.46
CA VAL A 242 -4.10 6.29 11.53
C VAL A 242 -5.43 5.67 11.99
N LEU A 243 -5.62 5.39 13.30
CA LEU A 243 -6.91 4.94 13.84
C LEU A 243 -8.04 5.92 13.46
N ARG A 244 -7.78 7.22 13.59
CA ARG A 244 -8.73 8.27 13.21
C ARG A 244 -8.99 8.27 11.70
N GLY A 245 -7.94 8.13 10.88
CA GLY A 245 -8.03 8.07 9.42
C GLY A 245 -8.88 6.89 8.91
N ILE A 246 -8.68 5.70 9.48
CA ILE A 246 -9.42 4.47 9.12
C ILE A 246 -10.94 4.66 9.26
N LYS A 247 -11.40 5.38 10.28
CA LYS A 247 -12.85 5.57 10.52
C LYS A 247 -13.58 6.25 9.36
N THR A 248 -12.89 7.01 8.52
CA THR A 248 -13.45 7.67 7.34
C THR A 248 -13.01 7.05 6.01
N LEU A 249 -12.27 5.93 6.06
CA LEU A 249 -11.72 5.30 4.85
C LEU A 249 -12.81 5.00 3.81
N HIS A 250 -13.94 4.44 4.23
CA HIS A 250 -15.01 4.04 3.29
C HIS A 250 -15.62 5.23 2.54
N VAL A 251 -15.88 6.36 3.19
CA VAL A 251 -16.45 7.56 2.53
C VAL A 251 -15.40 8.27 1.66
N ARG A 252 -14.13 8.25 2.08
CA ARG A 252 -13.03 8.79 1.28
C ARG A 252 -12.80 7.95 0.02
N MET A 253 -12.70 6.63 0.17
CA MET A 253 -12.47 5.73 -0.96
C MET A 253 -13.62 5.73 -1.95
N GLN A 254 -14.88 5.84 -1.49
CA GLN A 254 -16.01 6.04 -2.38
C GLN A 254 -15.80 7.28 -3.25
N ARG A 255 -15.47 8.43 -2.65
CA ARG A 255 -15.26 9.67 -3.39
C ARG A 255 -14.02 9.61 -4.28
N HIS A 256 -12.92 8.97 -3.84
CA HIS A 256 -11.76 8.73 -4.68
C HIS A 256 -12.11 7.91 -5.94
N CYS A 257 -12.95 6.88 -5.81
CA CYS A 257 -13.39 6.09 -6.97
C CYS A 257 -14.26 6.92 -7.92
N GLU A 258 -15.24 7.64 -7.40
CA GLU A 258 -16.14 8.52 -8.19
C GLU A 258 -15.33 9.57 -8.98
N ASN A 259 -14.39 10.24 -8.31
CA ASN A 259 -13.54 11.24 -8.93
C ASN A 259 -12.55 10.60 -9.91
N GLY A 260 -11.96 9.45 -9.55
CA GLY A 260 -11.04 8.70 -10.38
C GLY A 260 -11.64 8.32 -11.73
N GLU A 261 -12.88 7.80 -11.71
CA GLU A 261 -13.62 7.46 -12.94
C GLU A 261 -13.84 8.67 -13.84
N LYS A 262 -14.30 9.79 -13.29
CA LYS A 262 -14.55 11.03 -14.04
C LYS A 262 -13.26 11.60 -14.64
N VAL A 263 -12.19 11.64 -13.88
CA VAL A 263 -10.88 12.13 -14.33
C VAL A 263 -10.28 11.21 -15.41
N ALA A 264 -10.35 9.88 -15.19
CA ALA A 264 -9.86 8.92 -16.19
C ALA A 264 -10.61 9.05 -17.52
N ALA A 265 -11.96 9.18 -17.48
CA ALA A 265 -12.79 9.38 -18.65
C ALA A 265 -12.46 10.68 -19.39
N TYR A 266 -12.27 11.78 -18.65
CA TYR A 266 -11.84 13.05 -19.21
C TYR A 266 -10.48 12.95 -19.91
N LEU A 267 -9.48 12.40 -19.24
CA LEU A 267 -8.12 12.26 -19.80
C LEU A 267 -8.12 11.38 -21.06
N ARG A 268 -8.90 10.31 -21.07
CA ARG A 268 -9.01 9.40 -22.22
C ARG A 268 -9.52 10.08 -23.47
N GLN A 269 -10.39 11.09 -23.33
CA GLN A 269 -10.98 11.84 -24.44
C GLN A 269 -10.14 13.08 -24.81
N HIS A 270 -9.14 13.44 -24.02
CA HIS A 270 -8.38 14.67 -24.22
C HIS A 270 -7.46 14.56 -25.44
N PRO A 271 -7.49 15.53 -26.40
CA PRO A 271 -6.79 15.42 -27.69
C PRO A 271 -5.26 15.35 -27.56
N LYS A 272 -4.67 15.87 -26.49
CA LYS A 272 -3.21 15.84 -26.24
C LYS A 272 -2.75 14.63 -25.43
N VAL A 273 -3.65 13.84 -24.86
CA VAL A 273 -3.31 12.61 -24.13
C VAL A 273 -3.15 11.46 -25.12
N ALA A 274 -2.07 10.69 -24.96
CA ALA A 274 -1.79 9.51 -25.78
C ALA A 274 -2.36 8.24 -25.14
N ARG A 275 -2.16 8.07 -23.82
CA ARG A 275 -2.60 6.89 -23.09
C ARG A 275 -2.92 7.24 -21.64
N VAL A 276 -3.92 6.57 -21.08
CA VAL A 276 -4.25 6.60 -19.65
C VAL A 276 -4.12 5.18 -19.10
N TYR A 277 -3.40 5.04 -18.00
CA TYR A 277 -3.23 3.79 -17.25
C TYR A 277 -4.19 3.83 -16.04
N TRP A 278 -5.29 3.12 -16.15
CA TRP A 278 -6.31 3.00 -15.11
C TRP A 278 -7.04 1.67 -15.25
N CYS A 279 -7.06 0.86 -14.19
CA CYS A 279 -7.57 -0.50 -14.26
C CYS A 279 -9.10 -0.61 -14.43
N GLY A 280 -9.83 0.51 -14.31
CA GLY A 280 -11.28 0.56 -14.56
C GLY A 280 -11.69 0.58 -16.03
N PHE A 281 -10.77 0.73 -16.97
CA PHE A 281 -11.11 0.64 -18.39
C PHE A 281 -11.23 -0.81 -18.85
N THR A 282 -12.26 -1.10 -19.63
CA THR A 282 -12.52 -2.45 -20.18
C THR A 282 -11.46 -2.96 -21.14
N ASP A 283 -10.63 -2.08 -21.70
CA ASP A 283 -9.47 -2.43 -22.52
C ASP A 283 -8.14 -2.51 -21.74
N HIS A 284 -8.19 -2.36 -20.40
CA HIS A 284 -7.03 -2.67 -19.57
C HIS A 284 -6.73 -4.18 -19.64
N PRO A 285 -5.45 -4.61 -19.80
CA PRO A 285 -5.10 -6.03 -20.05
C PRO A 285 -5.73 -7.03 -19.07
N ASN A 286 -5.82 -6.69 -17.79
CA ASN A 286 -6.37 -7.54 -16.74
C ASN A 286 -7.61 -6.91 -16.08
N HIS A 287 -8.45 -6.22 -16.85
CA HIS A 287 -9.67 -5.62 -16.34
C HIS A 287 -10.60 -6.65 -15.68
N ASP A 288 -10.81 -7.80 -16.31
CA ASP A 288 -11.67 -8.86 -15.80
C ASP A 288 -11.19 -9.38 -14.44
N ILE A 289 -9.87 -9.44 -14.23
CA ILE A 289 -9.27 -9.80 -12.94
C ILE A 289 -9.53 -8.68 -11.92
N ALA A 290 -9.34 -7.42 -12.30
CA ALA A 290 -9.63 -6.29 -11.43
C ALA A 290 -11.11 -6.27 -11.01
N GLU A 291 -12.05 -6.46 -11.95
CA GLU A 291 -13.48 -6.53 -11.69
C GLU A 291 -13.86 -7.68 -10.76
N LYS A 292 -13.21 -8.85 -10.91
CA LYS A 292 -13.42 -10.02 -10.04
C LYS A 292 -12.91 -9.80 -8.62
N GLN A 293 -11.72 -9.20 -8.45
CA GLN A 293 -11.03 -9.15 -7.15
C GLN A 293 -11.21 -7.84 -6.40
N MET A 294 -11.63 -6.76 -7.07
CA MET A 294 -11.77 -5.42 -6.50
C MET A 294 -13.24 -4.97 -6.48
N ARG A 295 -13.59 -4.13 -5.51
CA ARG A 295 -14.92 -3.51 -5.36
C ARG A 295 -15.04 -2.14 -6.05
N GLY A 296 -14.03 -1.73 -6.78
CA GLY A 296 -13.91 -0.47 -7.52
C GLY A 296 -12.46 -0.25 -7.93
N PHE A 297 -12.15 0.83 -8.65
CA PHE A 297 -10.88 0.98 -9.35
C PHE A 297 -10.00 2.13 -8.81
N GLY A 298 -10.47 2.81 -7.76
CA GLY A 298 -9.69 3.82 -7.03
C GLY A 298 -9.42 5.12 -7.78
N GLY A 299 -8.69 6.01 -7.11
CA GLY A 299 -8.30 7.32 -7.63
C GLY A 299 -6.86 7.41 -8.15
N MET A 300 -6.13 6.29 -8.21
CA MET A 300 -4.77 6.27 -8.77
C MET A 300 -4.80 6.02 -10.26
N MET A 301 -4.06 6.83 -11.01
CA MET A 301 -3.87 6.64 -12.45
C MET A 301 -2.58 7.30 -12.92
N SER A 302 -2.13 6.89 -14.10
CA SER A 302 -1.05 7.56 -14.81
C SER A 302 -1.47 7.85 -16.25
N PHE A 303 -0.83 8.82 -16.87
CA PHE A 303 -1.06 9.11 -18.29
C PHE A 303 0.21 9.62 -18.96
N THR A 304 0.24 9.50 -20.29
CA THR A 304 1.26 10.11 -21.15
C THR A 304 0.61 11.08 -22.13
N LEU A 305 1.35 12.12 -22.48
CA LEU A 305 0.96 13.05 -23.55
C LEU A 305 1.37 12.49 -24.91
N LYS A 306 0.76 12.99 -26.00
CA LYS A 306 1.22 12.71 -27.38
C LYS A 306 2.63 13.28 -27.62
N ASP A 307 2.96 14.42 -27.02
CA ASP A 307 4.33 14.90 -26.86
C ASP A 307 4.90 14.24 -25.59
N ASP A 308 5.53 13.07 -25.75
CA ASP A 308 6.09 12.27 -24.67
C ASP A 308 7.44 12.81 -24.16
N SER A 309 7.68 14.10 -24.33
CA SER A 309 8.89 14.76 -23.83
C SER A 309 8.79 15.06 -22.31
N ILE A 310 9.93 14.95 -21.63
CA ILE A 310 10.04 15.39 -20.22
C ILE A 310 9.62 16.86 -20.07
N ALA A 311 9.92 17.71 -21.04
CA ALA A 311 9.58 19.13 -21.03
C ALA A 311 8.05 19.34 -21.04
N ALA A 312 7.32 18.59 -21.86
CA ALA A 312 5.86 18.63 -21.89
C ALA A 312 5.25 18.16 -20.56
N ALA A 313 5.77 17.07 -19.99
CA ALA A 313 5.35 16.60 -18.68
C ALA A 313 5.60 17.64 -17.56
N ILE A 314 6.81 18.23 -17.50
CA ILE A 314 7.16 19.26 -16.51
C ILE A 314 6.24 20.48 -16.65
N LYS A 315 5.89 20.88 -17.89
CA LYS A 315 4.96 22.01 -18.12
C LYS A 315 3.60 21.73 -17.48
N VAL A 316 3.03 20.54 -17.66
CA VAL A 316 1.76 20.16 -17.01
C VAL A 316 1.91 20.17 -15.50
N LEU A 317 2.92 19.46 -14.97
CA LEU A 317 3.18 19.32 -13.53
C LEU A 317 3.34 20.67 -12.79
N SER A 318 3.93 21.67 -13.45
CA SER A 318 4.15 23.00 -12.88
C SER A 318 3.02 23.98 -13.15
N SER A 319 2.00 23.60 -13.93
CA SER A 319 0.87 24.46 -14.30
C SER A 319 -0.42 24.16 -13.55
N THR A 320 -0.50 23.03 -12.83
CA THR A 320 -1.65 22.72 -11.99
C THR A 320 -1.77 23.66 -10.81
N LYS A 321 -3.00 23.92 -10.36
CA LYS A 321 -3.33 24.85 -9.27
C LYS A 321 -4.02 24.15 -8.09
N ILE A 322 -4.74 23.06 -8.35
CA ILE A 322 -5.38 22.20 -7.35
C ILE A 322 -4.49 21.00 -7.09
N PHE A 323 -4.07 20.29 -8.15
CA PHE A 323 -3.09 19.23 -7.97
C PHE A 323 -1.77 19.80 -7.45
N SER A 324 -1.36 19.39 -6.28
CA SER A 324 -0.03 19.72 -5.73
C SER A 324 1.04 18.81 -6.32
N LEU A 325 2.11 19.41 -6.88
CA LEU A 325 3.29 18.65 -7.31
C LEU A 325 4.04 18.15 -6.07
N ALA A 326 3.86 16.90 -5.72
CA ALA A 326 4.46 16.29 -4.54
C ALA A 326 4.62 14.78 -4.69
N GLU A 327 5.49 14.20 -3.88
CA GLU A 327 5.52 12.76 -3.65
C GLU A 327 4.35 12.33 -2.76
N SER A 328 4.12 11.03 -2.64
CA SER A 328 3.03 10.41 -1.91
C SER A 328 1.74 10.26 -2.76
N LEU A 329 0.66 9.86 -2.11
CA LEU A 329 -0.66 9.60 -2.71
C LEU A 329 -1.69 9.27 -1.61
N GLY A 330 -2.96 9.22 -2.00
CA GLY A 330 -4.04 8.68 -1.17
C GLY A 330 -4.48 9.60 -0.04
N GLY A 331 -4.02 10.85 -0.03
CA GLY A 331 -4.55 11.92 0.79
C GLY A 331 -5.88 12.44 0.27
N VAL A 332 -6.58 13.24 1.07
CA VAL A 332 -7.83 13.90 0.68
C VAL A 332 -7.59 14.92 -0.44
N GLU A 333 -6.41 15.52 -0.49
CA GLU A 333 -5.95 16.42 -1.54
C GLU A 333 -5.45 15.67 -2.78
N SER A 334 -5.65 16.26 -3.96
CA SER A 334 -5.14 15.76 -5.23
C SER A 334 -3.65 16.03 -5.38
N LEU A 335 -2.87 14.97 -5.72
CA LEU A 335 -1.43 15.06 -5.95
C LEU A 335 -1.08 14.65 -7.38
N ILE A 336 -0.06 15.30 -7.94
CA ILE A 336 0.53 15.01 -9.24
C ILE A 336 2.03 14.84 -9.10
N ASN A 337 2.63 13.86 -9.80
CA ASN A 337 4.08 13.71 -9.82
C ASN A 337 4.61 13.13 -11.13
N HIS A 338 5.95 13.19 -11.27
CA HIS A 338 6.70 12.65 -12.37
C HIS A 338 7.49 11.42 -11.90
N PRO A 339 7.00 10.19 -12.13
CA PRO A 339 7.64 9.00 -11.60
C PRO A 339 9.12 8.87 -11.98
N ALA A 340 9.47 9.17 -13.22
CA ALA A 340 10.83 9.01 -13.74
C ALA A 340 11.89 9.86 -13.00
N SER A 341 11.55 11.07 -12.53
CA SER A 341 12.49 11.95 -11.82
C SER A 341 12.24 12.05 -10.31
N MET A 342 11.16 11.45 -9.79
CA MET A 342 10.77 11.49 -8.37
C MET A 342 10.77 10.08 -7.78
N THR A 343 9.63 9.41 -7.75
CA THR A 343 9.43 8.15 -7.02
C THR A 343 10.27 6.97 -7.55
N HIS A 344 10.63 6.96 -8.84
CA HIS A 344 11.38 5.89 -9.51
C HIS A 344 12.76 6.35 -10.01
N ALA A 345 13.25 7.51 -9.57
CA ALA A 345 14.55 8.04 -9.98
C ALA A 345 15.73 7.12 -9.61
N SER A 346 15.58 6.25 -8.62
CA SER A 346 16.59 5.25 -8.22
C SER A 346 16.71 4.06 -9.17
N ILE A 347 15.75 3.87 -10.09
CA ILE A 347 15.76 2.79 -11.10
C ILE A 347 16.48 3.32 -12.35
N PRO A 348 17.47 2.60 -12.90
CA PRO A 348 18.15 3.00 -14.13
C PRO A 348 17.15 3.24 -15.29
N ARG A 349 17.40 4.29 -16.09
CA ARG A 349 16.49 4.70 -17.18
C ARG A 349 16.16 3.56 -18.15
N GLU A 350 17.18 2.78 -18.55
CA GLU A 350 17.00 1.64 -19.45
C GLU A 350 16.01 0.60 -18.87
N GLN A 351 16.14 0.32 -17.57
CA GLN A 351 15.24 -0.59 -16.89
C GLN A 351 13.82 -0.01 -16.75
N ARG A 352 13.69 1.32 -16.49
CA ARG A 352 12.36 1.97 -16.47
C ARG A 352 11.66 1.83 -17.80
N ILE A 353 12.34 2.16 -18.91
CA ILE A 353 11.78 2.04 -20.25
C ILE A 353 11.42 0.59 -20.59
N ALA A 354 12.31 -0.37 -20.27
CA ALA A 354 12.04 -1.80 -20.47
C ALA A 354 10.80 -2.28 -19.69
N ASN A 355 10.54 -1.71 -18.52
CA ASN A 355 9.36 -1.99 -17.69
C ASN A 355 8.13 -1.17 -18.14
N GLY A 356 8.19 -0.38 -19.22
CA GLY A 356 7.08 0.40 -19.74
C GLY A 356 6.89 1.78 -19.11
N LEU A 357 7.78 2.20 -18.20
CA LEU A 357 7.73 3.53 -17.59
C LEU A 357 8.39 4.55 -18.54
N ALA A 358 7.57 5.24 -19.31
CA ALA A 358 8.01 6.30 -20.22
C ALA A 358 8.57 7.51 -19.47
N ASP A 359 9.52 8.22 -20.11
CA ASP A 359 10.14 9.42 -19.49
C ASP A 359 9.14 10.57 -19.29
N GLY A 360 8.08 10.65 -20.12
CA GLY A 360 7.02 11.66 -20.01
C GLY A 360 5.81 11.22 -19.17
N LEU A 361 5.88 10.09 -18.45
CA LEU A 361 4.76 9.59 -17.65
C LEU A 361 4.43 10.54 -16.49
N ILE A 362 3.15 10.87 -16.34
CA ILE A 362 2.59 11.67 -15.25
C ILE A 362 1.69 10.76 -14.42
N ARG A 363 1.85 10.74 -13.10
CA ARG A 363 0.97 10.01 -12.17
C ARG A 363 0.10 10.97 -11.39
N LEU A 364 -1.19 10.63 -11.26
CA LEU A 364 -2.17 11.33 -10.45
C LEU A 364 -2.57 10.47 -9.25
N SER A 365 -2.70 11.11 -8.11
CA SER A 365 -3.50 10.67 -6.97
C SER A 365 -4.69 11.59 -6.88
N VAL A 366 -5.83 11.17 -7.40
CA VAL A 366 -7.05 11.98 -7.43
C VAL A 366 -7.66 12.02 -6.03
N GLY A 367 -7.82 13.22 -5.48
CA GLY A 367 -8.36 13.48 -4.15
C GLY A 367 -9.89 13.42 -4.10
N ILE A 368 -10.45 14.05 -3.06
CA ILE A 368 -11.90 14.05 -2.79
C ILE A 368 -12.55 15.43 -3.01
N GLU A 369 -11.83 16.35 -3.64
CA GLU A 369 -12.35 17.65 -4.05
C GLU A 369 -13.52 17.48 -5.06
N ASP A 370 -14.16 18.56 -5.46
CA ASP A 370 -15.18 18.49 -6.51
C ASP A 370 -14.54 18.12 -7.86
N ALA A 371 -15.10 17.11 -8.51
CA ALA A 371 -14.53 16.52 -9.72
C ALA A 371 -14.41 17.53 -10.87
N GLU A 372 -15.36 18.44 -10.96
CA GLU A 372 -15.42 19.51 -11.97
C GLU A 372 -14.20 20.45 -11.83
N ASP A 373 -13.81 20.80 -10.61
CA ASP A 373 -12.65 21.64 -10.33
C ASP A 373 -11.35 20.92 -10.65
N ILE A 374 -11.23 19.65 -10.26
CA ILE A 374 -10.09 18.78 -10.59
C ILE A 374 -9.88 18.68 -12.10
N ILE A 375 -10.98 18.47 -12.86
CA ILE A 375 -10.95 18.37 -14.32
C ILE A 375 -10.60 19.72 -14.95
N ALA A 376 -11.16 20.83 -14.45
CA ALA A 376 -10.82 22.17 -14.94
C ALA A 376 -9.33 22.50 -14.72
N ASP A 377 -8.75 22.07 -13.61
CA ASP A 377 -7.31 22.24 -13.34
C ASP A 377 -6.46 21.47 -14.34
N LEU A 378 -6.80 20.22 -14.62
CA LEU A 378 -6.10 19.42 -15.65
C LEU A 378 -6.27 20.03 -17.05
N ALA A 379 -7.48 20.51 -17.38
CA ALA A 379 -7.75 21.13 -18.67
C ALA A 379 -6.87 22.34 -18.92
N GLN A 380 -6.74 23.25 -17.96
CA GLN A 380 -5.90 24.44 -18.10
C GLN A 380 -4.41 24.11 -18.09
N ALA A 381 -3.98 23.04 -17.39
CA ALA A 381 -2.58 22.63 -17.31
C ALA A 381 -2.10 21.91 -18.59
N ILE A 382 -2.94 21.07 -19.17
CA ILE A 382 -2.65 20.32 -20.41
C ILE A 382 -2.84 21.24 -21.63
N GLY A 383 -3.84 22.12 -21.62
CA GLY A 383 -4.11 23.17 -22.62
C GLY A 383 -4.83 22.71 -23.85
#